data_252c895d92ac279bb1edde3fb66e83fb
#
_entry.id   252c895d92ac279bb1edde3fb66e83fb
#
_cell.length_a   1.000
_cell.length_b   1.000
_cell.length_c   1.000
_cell.angle_alpha   90.00
_cell.angle_beta   90.00
_cell.angle_gamma   90.00
#
_symmetry.space_group_name_H-M   'P 1'
#
loop_
_entity.id
_entity.type
_entity.pdbx_description
1 polymer ?
#
loop_
_entity_poly.entity_id
_entity_poly.type
_entity_poly.pdbx_seq_one_letter_code
_entity_poly.pdbx_strand_id
1 'polypeptide(L)'
;MVIDGQQRLTTVSLLLLAMYNLMKKGIVVPAKASLGEQIYETYLVDKWQDDDTRIKLKPVKNDKEAFDRLFGDEADYIQESNLTSNYKFFYERIQKEEISVSELYDAICRLEIISITLNQDDNPQLIFESLNSTGVALSEGDKIRNFILMGLPSKEQTDYYEKYWNKIEQCTDNEVSLFVRDWLSVKQQVTPAISRIYYTFKQYVYDEKAETEDLLSDLLSYAKRYKVLLHGDRCNKNLNACIARLNRLETTVTRPFFLEVLRLYDDRKLTIDEVTTIFLTTETYLFRRSICDLPTNTLNKIFLTLHKDIVRLDGTEDDYVAKFKYVLLSKKERARFPSDNEFAEAFASRQIYQMNSKNKVYVLERLENYGTIEDKDIYSAC
;
A
#
# COMPACT_ATOMS: atom_id res chain seq x y z
N MET A 1 16.25 -9.66 -18.29
CA MET A 1 15.48 -9.25 -17.07
C MET A 1 15.11 -10.50 -16.29
N VAL A 2 15.20 -10.49 -14.97
CA VAL A 2 14.76 -11.60 -14.10
C VAL A 2 13.28 -11.44 -13.82
N ILE A 3 12.46 -12.44 -14.15
CA ILE A 3 11.01 -12.41 -13.98
C ILE A 3 10.61 -12.88 -12.57
N ASP A 4 11.22 -13.96 -12.10
CA ASP A 4 11.06 -14.50 -10.74
C ASP A 4 12.42 -14.68 -10.06
N GLY A 5 12.46 -14.67 -8.74
CA GLY A 5 13.68 -14.84 -7.94
C GLY A 5 14.44 -13.56 -7.64
N GLN A 6 13.94 -12.38 -8.01
CA GLN A 6 14.61 -11.08 -7.76
C GLN A 6 14.94 -10.89 -6.27
N GLN A 7 14.00 -11.14 -5.37
CA GLN A 7 14.22 -11.02 -3.92
C GLN A 7 15.26 -12.01 -3.41
N ARG A 8 15.24 -13.27 -3.91
CA ARG A 8 16.22 -14.30 -3.55
C ARG A 8 17.63 -13.91 -3.99
N LEU A 9 17.76 -13.43 -5.24
CA LEU A 9 19.05 -12.93 -5.75
C LEU A 9 19.57 -11.76 -4.94
N THR A 10 18.71 -10.79 -4.60
CA THR A 10 19.08 -9.64 -3.77
C THR A 10 19.54 -10.09 -2.37
N THR A 11 18.80 -10.99 -1.73
CA THR A 11 19.13 -11.53 -0.41
C THR A 11 20.49 -12.24 -0.41
N VAL A 12 20.75 -13.11 -1.39
CA VAL A 12 22.04 -13.81 -1.51
C VAL A 12 23.17 -12.81 -1.82
N SER A 13 22.93 -11.81 -2.64
CA SER A 13 23.95 -10.78 -2.93
C SER A 13 24.31 -9.94 -1.70
N LEU A 14 23.31 -9.55 -0.87
CA LEU A 14 23.54 -8.85 0.39
C LEU A 14 24.34 -9.72 1.38
N LEU A 15 24.00 -11.01 1.47
CA LEU A 15 24.72 -11.97 2.32
C LEU A 15 26.18 -12.11 1.89
N LEU A 16 26.44 -12.29 0.59
CA LEU A 16 27.78 -12.39 0.03
C LEU A 16 28.59 -11.09 0.21
N LEU A 17 27.94 -9.93 0.08
CA LEU A 17 28.58 -8.63 0.31
C LEU A 17 28.96 -8.45 1.79
N ALA A 18 28.11 -8.86 2.72
CA ALA A 18 28.41 -8.84 4.15
C ALA A 18 29.60 -9.75 4.50
N MET A 19 29.65 -10.97 3.93
CA MET A 19 30.80 -11.88 4.06
C MET A 19 32.08 -11.23 3.54
N TYR A 20 32.06 -10.68 2.33
CA TYR A 20 33.22 -10.01 1.73
C TYR A 20 33.74 -8.87 2.62
N ASN A 21 32.83 -7.97 3.05
CA ASN A 21 33.22 -6.79 3.85
C ASN A 21 33.81 -7.19 5.22
N LEU A 22 33.28 -8.22 5.87
CA LEU A 22 33.81 -8.74 7.14
C LEU A 22 35.21 -9.36 6.97
N MET A 23 35.42 -10.14 5.90
CA MET A 23 36.74 -10.70 5.55
C MET A 23 37.74 -9.62 5.19
N LYS A 24 37.34 -8.60 4.39
CA LYS A 24 38.17 -7.48 4.00
C LYS A 24 38.63 -6.63 5.20
N LYS A 25 37.76 -6.46 6.20
CA LYS A 25 38.07 -5.77 7.47
C LYS A 25 38.87 -6.64 8.45
N GLY A 26 39.10 -7.92 8.13
CA GLY A 26 39.79 -8.89 9.02
C GLY A 26 39.01 -9.24 10.27
N ILE A 27 37.70 -9.02 10.28
CA ILE A 27 36.81 -9.31 11.43
C ILE A 27 36.54 -10.83 11.50
N VAL A 28 36.37 -11.46 10.33
CA VAL A 28 36.25 -12.92 10.20
C VAL A 28 37.34 -13.46 9.29
N VAL A 29 37.86 -14.65 9.63
CA VAL A 29 39.00 -15.24 8.90
C VAL A 29 38.51 -16.49 8.15
N PRO A 30 38.58 -16.49 6.80
CA PRO A 30 38.23 -17.67 6.02
C PRO A 30 39.33 -18.73 6.06
N ALA A 31 38.95 -19.99 5.90
CA ALA A 31 39.94 -21.08 5.79
C ALA A 31 40.88 -20.93 4.57
N LYS A 32 40.38 -20.30 3.48
CA LYS A 32 41.16 -19.95 2.31
C LYS A 32 41.25 -18.45 2.16
N ALA A 33 42.45 -17.88 2.26
CA ALA A 33 42.67 -16.42 2.23
C ALA A 33 42.10 -15.71 1.00
N SER A 34 42.01 -16.38 -0.16
CA SER A 34 41.45 -15.83 -1.39
C SER A 34 39.93 -15.86 -1.50
N LEU A 35 39.20 -16.36 -0.46
CA LEU A 35 37.74 -16.53 -0.52
C LEU A 35 37.02 -15.18 -0.69
N GLY A 36 37.46 -14.14 0.00
CA GLY A 36 36.88 -12.80 -0.13
C GLY A 36 36.91 -12.28 -1.56
N GLU A 37 38.09 -12.29 -2.16
CA GLU A 37 38.27 -11.86 -3.57
C GLU A 37 37.51 -12.76 -4.54
N GLN A 38 37.46 -14.07 -4.28
CA GLN A 38 36.69 -15.01 -5.09
C GLN A 38 35.19 -14.64 -5.07
N ILE A 39 34.61 -14.36 -3.90
CA ILE A 39 33.22 -13.93 -3.76
C ILE A 39 32.97 -12.62 -4.52
N TYR A 40 33.84 -11.63 -4.30
CA TYR A 40 33.71 -10.31 -4.89
C TYR A 40 33.70 -10.34 -6.42
N GLU A 41 34.72 -10.99 -7.02
CA GLU A 41 34.88 -11.04 -8.47
C GLU A 41 33.86 -12.00 -9.14
N THR A 42 33.51 -13.11 -8.47
CA THR A 42 32.61 -14.11 -9.07
C THR A 42 31.15 -13.68 -9.04
N TYR A 43 30.70 -13.08 -7.94
CA TYR A 43 29.26 -12.88 -7.73
C TYR A 43 28.84 -11.41 -7.68
N LEU A 44 29.69 -10.50 -7.19
CA LEU A 44 29.27 -9.15 -6.86
C LEU A 44 29.64 -8.13 -7.94
N VAL A 45 30.84 -8.21 -8.48
CA VAL A 45 31.39 -7.18 -9.36
C VAL A 45 31.97 -7.80 -10.64
N ASP A 46 31.76 -7.09 -11.73
CA ASP A 46 32.44 -7.36 -13.00
C ASP A 46 33.52 -6.28 -13.20
N LYS A 47 34.77 -6.66 -13.03
CA LYS A 47 35.92 -5.76 -13.14
C LYS A 47 36.21 -5.28 -14.57
N TRP A 48 35.57 -5.85 -15.57
CA TRP A 48 35.75 -5.49 -16.97
C TRP A 48 34.71 -4.49 -17.47
N GLN A 49 33.77 -4.09 -16.61
CA GLN A 49 32.75 -3.10 -16.91
C GLN A 49 33.10 -1.74 -16.30
N ASP A 50 32.55 -0.67 -16.89
CA ASP A 50 32.65 0.69 -16.37
C ASP A 50 31.99 0.81 -14.99
N ASP A 51 32.38 1.83 -14.20
CA ASP A 51 31.95 2.01 -12.81
C ASP A 51 30.42 1.93 -12.63
N ASP A 52 29.64 2.56 -13.52
CA ASP A 52 28.17 2.56 -13.46
C ASP A 52 27.53 1.19 -13.75
N THR A 53 28.26 0.29 -14.40
CA THR A 53 27.77 -1.04 -14.80
C THR A 53 28.47 -2.18 -14.06
N ARG A 54 29.45 -1.86 -13.26
CA ARG A 54 30.35 -2.79 -12.59
C ARG A 54 29.63 -3.75 -11.61
N ILE A 55 28.66 -3.28 -10.84
CA ILE A 55 27.91 -4.13 -9.92
C ILE A 55 26.97 -5.04 -10.73
N LYS A 56 27.10 -6.37 -10.53
CA LYS A 56 26.36 -7.38 -11.32
C LYS A 56 24.86 -7.35 -11.10
N LEU A 57 24.41 -7.26 -9.85
CA LEU A 57 22.99 -7.16 -9.54
C LEU A 57 22.54 -5.70 -9.67
N LYS A 58 21.48 -5.46 -10.44
CA LYS A 58 20.89 -4.13 -10.65
C LYS A 58 19.45 -4.14 -10.16
N PRO A 59 19.19 -3.78 -8.89
CA PRO A 59 17.84 -3.62 -8.36
C PRO A 59 17.08 -2.52 -9.11
N VAL A 60 15.77 -2.42 -8.87
CA VAL A 60 14.97 -1.28 -9.37
C VAL A 60 15.49 0.04 -8.79
N LYS A 61 15.18 1.14 -9.47
CA LYS A 61 15.84 2.45 -9.26
C LYS A 61 15.86 2.93 -7.79
N ASN A 62 14.76 2.76 -7.05
CA ASN A 62 14.70 3.19 -5.65
C ASN A 62 15.64 2.39 -4.74
N ASP A 63 15.82 1.11 -5.04
CA ASP A 63 16.71 0.22 -4.30
C ASP A 63 18.14 0.25 -4.85
N LYS A 64 18.32 0.68 -6.11
CA LYS A 64 19.63 0.69 -6.76
C LYS A 64 20.62 1.58 -6.01
N GLU A 65 20.23 2.80 -5.70
CA GLU A 65 21.12 3.74 -4.98
C GLU A 65 21.51 3.19 -3.60
N ALA A 66 20.53 2.64 -2.86
CA ALA A 66 20.80 2.03 -1.57
C ALA A 66 21.73 0.82 -1.69
N PHE A 67 21.53 -0.02 -2.72
CA PHE A 67 22.37 -1.19 -2.98
C PHE A 67 23.79 -0.79 -3.38
N ASP A 68 23.94 0.15 -4.29
CA ASP A 68 25.24 0.63 -4.77
C ASP A 68 26.06 1.24 -3.62
N ARG A 69 25.43 1.99 -2.72
CA ARG A 69 26.10 2.59 -1.54
C ARG A 69 26.63 1.56 -0.55
N LEU A 70 26.06 0.35 -0.49
CA LEU A 70 26.58 -0.71 0.38
C LEU A 70 27.96 -1.23 -0.04
N PHE A 71 28.43 -0.91 -1.26
CA PHE A 71 29.78 -1.21 -1.73
C PHE A 71 30.82 -0.15 -1.31
N GLY A 72 30.37 1.01 -0.81
CA GLY A 72 31.19 2.12 -0.32
C GLY A 72 31.35 2.15 1.20
N ASP A 73 31.56 3.34 1.72
CA ASP A 73 31.73 3.57 3.16
C ASP A 73 30.40 3.53 3.92
N GLU A 74 30.44 3.03 5.13
CA GLU A 74 29.23 2.87 5.97
C GLU A 74 28.52 4.19 6.27
N ALA A 75 29.27 5.30 6.28
CA ALA A 75 28.70 6.64 6.45
C ALA A 75 27.76 7.06 5.31
N ASP A 76 27.91 6.45 4.14
CA ASP A 76 27.11 6.77 2.94
C ASP A 76 25.86 5.89 2.82
N TYR A 77 25.63 4.93 3.73
CA TYR A 77 24.51 4.03 3.68
C TYR A 77 23.18 4.76 3.89
N ILE A 78 22.16 4.44 3.07
CA ILE A 78 20.80 4.94 3.24
C ILE A 78 20.13 4.13 4.37
N GLN A 79 20.05 4.74 5.55
CA GLN A 79 19.62 4.04 6.78
C GLN A 79 18.17 3.57 6.75
N GLU A 80 17.30 4.29 6.08
CA GLU A 80 15.87 4.00 5.95
C GLU A 80 15.57 2.87 4.95
N SER A 81 16.57 2.42 4.19
CA SER A 81 16.40 1.36 3.20
C SER A 81 16.32 -0.02 3.85
N ASN A 82 15.34 -0.81 3.42
CA ASN A 82 15.25 -2.23 3.77
C ASN A 82 16.47 -3.05 3.35
N LEU A 83 17.15 -2.65 2.26
CA LEU A 83 18.38 -3.29 1.82
C LEU A 83 19.50 -3.07 2.83
N THR A 84 19.64 -1.85 3.34
CA THR A 84 20.61 -1.53 4.39
C THR A 84 20.32 -2.29 5.68
N SER A 85 19.06 -2.36 6.10
CA SER A 85 18.64 -3.11 7.29
C SER A 85 18.95 -4.60 7.15
N ASN A 86 18.63 -5.20 5.99
CA ASN A 86 18.92 -6.61 5.73
C ASN A 86 20.44 -6.88 5.64
N TYR A 87 21.20 -5.98 5.00
CA TYR A 87 22.66 -6.09 4.96
C TYR A 87 23.27 -6.05 6.37
N LYS A 88 22.85 -5.10 7.22
CA LYS A 88 23.29 -5.00 8.62
C LYS A 88 22.95 -6.25 9.41
N PHE A 89 21.73 -6.78 9.24
CA PHE A 89 21.33 -8.04 9.86
C PHE A 89 22.30 -9.18 9.51
N PHE A 90 22.65 -9.36 8.23
CA PHE A 90 23.62 -10.37 7.82
C PHE A 90 25.01 -10.10 8.36
N TYR A 91 25.45 -8.84 8.31
CA TYR A 91 26.75 -8.43 8.82
C TYR A 91 26.91 -8.77 10.31
N GLU A 92 25.95 -8.37 11.13
CA GLU A 92 25.93 -8.65 12.59
C GLU A 92 25.82 -10.16 12.89
N ARG A 93 25.05 -10.88 12.08
CA ARG A 93 24.86 -12.31 12.29
C ARG A 93 26.14 -13.10 11.98
N ILE A 94 26.81 -12.78 10.86
CA ILE A 94 28.08 -13.42 10.48
C ILE A 94 29.19 -13.07 11.50
N GLN A 95 29.23 -11.84 11.99
CA GLN A 95 30.22 -11.40 12.98
C GLN A 95 30.19 -12.21 14.29
N LYS A 96 29.05 -12.84 14.62
CA LYS A 96 28.93 -13.71 15.80
C LYS A 96 29.63 -15.06 15.64
N GLU A 97 30.06 -15.42 14.43
CA GLU A 97 30.77 -16.66 14.11
C GLU A 97 30.09 -17.93 14.64
N GLU A 98 28.75 -17.98 14.70
CA GLU A 98 28.02 -19.21 15.07
C GLU A 98 28.34 -20.38 14.12
N ILE A 99 28.64 -20.04 12.88
CA ILE A 99 29.26 -20.92 11.86
C ILE A 99 30.38 -20.13 11.20
N SER A 100 31.44 -20.83 10.76
CA SER A 100 32.52 -20.15 10.08
C SER A 100 32.09 -19.58 8.72
N VAL A 101 32.75 -18.49 8.30
CA VAL A 101 32.46 -17.87 7.00
C VAL A 101 32.69 -18.85 5.81
N SER A 102 33.59 -19.81 5.98
CA SER A 102 33.85 -20.85 4.96
C SER A 102 32.72 -21.86 4.90
N GLU A 103 32.23 -22.36 6.03
CA GLU A 103 31.05 -23.25 6.06
C GLU A 103 29.79 -22.57 5.53
N LEU A 104 29.60 -21.27 5.81
CA LEU A 104 28.52 -20.49 5.27
C LEU A 104 28.59 -20.41 3.73
N TYR A 105 29.80 -20.15 3.19
CA TYR A 105 30.01 -20.15 1.75
C TYR A 105 29.73 -21.50 1.12
N ASP A 106 30.21 -22.59 1.75
CA ASP A 106 29.95 -23.95 1.27
C ASP A 106 28.43 -24.27 1.29
N ALA A 107 27.71 -23.76 2.28
CA ALA A 107 26.26 -23.90 2.33
C ALA A 107 25.56 -23.13 1.20
N ILE A 108 26.01 -21.91 0.88
CA ILE A 108 25.50 -21.14 -0.25
C ILE A 108 25.76 -21.86 -1.56
N CYS A 109 26.94 -22.44 -1.75
CA CYS A 109 27.29 -23.19 -2.95
C CYS A 109 26.46 -24.47 -3.16
N ARG A 110 25.79 -24.97 -2.11
CA ARG A 110 24.86 -26.12 -2.21
C ARG A 110 23.43 -25.72 -2.53
N LEU A 111 23.13 -24.41 -2.63
CA LEU A 111 21.80 -23.98 -3.07
C LEU A 111 21.59 -24.37 -4.53
N GLU A 112 20.50 -25.07 -4.79
CA GLU A 112 20.07 -25.44 -6.13
C GLU A 112 19.11 -24.40 -6.68
N ILE A 113 19.34 -23.97 -7.92
CA ILE A 113 18.45 -23.05 -8.62
C ILE A 113 18.01 -23.67 -9.94
N ILE A 114 16.77 -23.44 -10.31
CA ILE A 114 16.26 -23.76 -11.65
C ILE A 114 16.32 -22.48 -12.47
N SER A 115 17.14 -22.49 -13.52
CA SER A 115 17.23 -21.37 -14.47
C SER A 115 16.40 -21.70 -15.70
N ILE A 116 15.35 -20.89 -15.93
CA ILE A 116 14.46 -21.02 -17.07
C ILE A 116 14.66 -19.78 -17.96
N THR A 117 15.07 -19.99 -19.18
CA THR A 117 15.15 -18.93 -20.20
C THR A 117 13.92 -18.99 -21.08
N LEU A 118 13.19 -17.89 -21.18
CA LEU A 118 11.99 -17.79 -22.01
C LEU A 118 12.36 -17.57 -23.48
N ASN A 119 11.63 -18.23 -24.38
CA ASN A 119 11.68 -17.98 -25.80
C ASN A 119 10.70 -16.87 -26.21
N GLN A 120 10.75 -16.42 -27.46
CA GLN A 120 9.86 -15.36 -27.97
C GLN A 120 8.38 -15.74 -27.96
N ASP A 121 8.06 -17.03 -28.04
CA ASP A 121 6.69 -17.55 -28.06
C ASP A 121 6.12 -17.82 -26.64
N ASP A 122 6.96 -17.77 -25.61
CA ASP A 122 6.55 -17.99 -24.24
C ASP A 122 5.80 -16.77 -23.69
N ASN A 123 4.72 -17.03 -22.97
CA ASN A 123 4.01 -15.95 -22.24
C ASN A 123 4.62 -15.78 -20.84
N PRO A 124 5.42 -14.70 -20.61
CA PRO A 124 6.13 -14.49 -19.36
C PRO A 124 5.19 -14.44 -18.16
N GLN A 125 3.99 -13.93 -18.37
CA GLN A 125 3.01 -13.75 -17.31
C GLN A 125 2.38 -15.07 -16.86
N LEU A 126 2.01 -15.95 -17.79
CA LEU A 126 1.47 -17.26 -17.44
C LEU A 126 2.51 -18.10 -16.69
N ILE A 127 3.78 -18.01 -17.11
CA ILE A 127 4.88 -18.70 -16.43
C ILE A 127 5.09 -18.13 -15.03
N PHE A 128 5.08 -16.81 -14.88
CA PHE A 128 5.19 -16.14 -13.59
C PHE A 128 4.03 -16.51 -12.64
N GLU A 129 2.77 -16.51 -13.12
CA GLU A 129 1.61 -16.93 -12.35
C GLU A 129 1.74 -18.38 -11.88
N SER A 130 2.23 -19.26 -12.76
CA SER A 130 2.44 -20.69 -12.49
C SER A 130 3.52 -20.91 -11.41
N LEU A 131 4.67 -20.25 -11.53
CA LEU A 131 5.78 -20.36 -10.59
C LEU A 131 5.43 -19.81 -9.20
N ASN A 132 4.73 -18.68 -9.14
CA ASN A 132 4.32 -18.08 -7.86
C ASN A 132 3.21 -18.84 -7.13
N SER A 133 2.56 -19.79 -7.79
CA SER A 133 1.58 -20.67 -7.12
C SER A 133 2.22 -21.64 -6.12
N THR A 134 3.54 -21.86 -6.20
CA THR A 134 4.29 -22.86 -5.41
C THR A 134 5.28 -22.23 -4.40
N GLY A 135 5.44 -20.90 -4.38
CA GLY A 135 6.39 -20.17 -3.52
C GLY A 135 5.75 -19.30 -2.44
N VAL A 136 6.54 -18.37 -1.89
CA VAL A 136 6.01 -17.28 -1.03
C VAL A 136 5.07 -16.43 -1.88
N ALA A 137 3.80 -16.40 -1.49
CA ALA A 137 2.77 -15.72 -2.26
C ALA A 137 3.09 -14.22 -2.40
N LEU A 138 3.15 -13.73 -3.64
CA LEU A 138 3.18 -12.31 -3.92
C LEU A 138 1.91 -11.64 -3.40
N SER A 139 2.03 -10.38 -2.99
CA SER A 139 0.85 -9.57 -2.71
C SER A 139 -0.01 -9.42 -3.97
N GLU A 140 -1.31 -9.19 -3.81
CA GLU A 140 -2.19 -8.93 -4.95
C GLU A 140 -1.74 -7.69 -5.75
N GLY A 141 -1.17 -6.68 -5.06
CA GLY A 141 -0.57 -5.49 -5.69
C GLY A 141 0.63 -5.84 -6.57
N ASP A 142 1.54 -6.72 -6.12
CA ASP A 142 2.68 -7.17 -6.92
C ASP A 142 2.25 -7.93 -8.17
N LYS A 143 1.23 -8.81 -8.04
CA LYS A 143 0.67 -9.53 -9.18
C LYS A 143 0.09 -8.58 -10.21
N ILE A 144 -0.61 -7.53 -9.76
CA ILE A 144 -1.19 -6.49 -10.63
C ILE A 144 -0.10 -5.70 -11.33
N ARG A 145 0.94 -5.25 -10.59
CA ARG A 145 2.10 -4.58 -11.19
C ARG A 145 2.71 -5.41 -12.32
N ASN A 146 2.95 -6.67 -12.03
CA ASN A 146 3.56 -7.56 -13.01
C ASN A 146 2.62 -7.79 -14.22
N PHE A 147 1.32 -7.93 -13.99
CA PHE A 147 0.32 -8.02 -15.07
C PHE A 147 0.37 -6.83 -16.01
N ILE A 148 0.45 -5.62 -15.47
CA ILE A 148 0.46 -4.40 -16.27
C ILE A 148 1.80 -4.23 -17.02
N LEU A 149 2.92 -4.51 -16.36
CA LEU A 149 4.24 -4.12 -16.87
C LEU A 149 4.96 -5.23 -17.64
N MET A 150 4.72 -6.51 -17.35
CA MET A 150 5.53 -7.63 -17.90
C MET A 150 5.46 -7.79 -19.41
N GLY A 151 4.37 -7.40 -20.05
CA GLY A 151 4.21 -7.55 -21.52
C GLY A 151 4.87 -6.43 -22.33
N LEU A 152 5.40 -5.39 -21.67
CA LEU A 152 5.90 -4.20 -22.33
C LEU A 152 7.41 -4.30 -22.64
N PRO A 153 7.91 -3.59 -23.68
CA PRO A 153 9.34 -3.44 -23.91
C PRO A 153 10.06 -2.84 -22.69
N SER A 154 11.30 -3.23 -22.42
CA SER A 154 12.03 -2.84 -21.19
C SER A 154 12.09 -1.34 -20.94
N LYS A 155 12.16 -0.52 -21.97
CA LYS A 155 12.15 0.96 -21.83
C LYS A 155 10.79 1.44 -21.34
N GLU A 156 9.71 0.98 -21.95
CA GLU A 156 8.34 1.33 -21.57
C GLU A 156 8.01 0.85 -20.16
N GLN A 157 8.49 -0.35 -19.78
CA GLN A 157 8.35 -0.85 -18.40
C GLN A 157 8.95 0.12 -17.40
N THR A 158 10.16 0.60 -17.63
CA THR A 158 10.85 1.55 -16.75
C THR A 158 10.10 2.87 -16.72
N ASP A 159 9.73 3.41 -17.88
CA ASP A 159 9.03 4.68 -17.99
C ASP A 159 7.67 4.64 -17.27
N TYR A 160 6.89 3.59 -17.45
CA TYR A 160 5.57 3.44 -16.80
C TYR A 160 5.69 3.16 -15.31
N TYR A 161 6.70 2.39 -14.89
CA TYR A 161 6.98 2.21 -13.48
C TYR A 161 7.27 3.55 -12.79
N GLU A 162 8.18 4.36 -13.34
CA GLU A 162 8.58 5.64 -12.75
C GLU A 162 7.48 6.70 -12.85
N LYS A 163 6.81 6.78 -13.99
CA LYS A 163 5.78 7.79 -14.25
C LYS A 163 4.52 7.55 -13.44
N TYR A 164 4.13 6.27 -13.24
CA TYR A 164 2.85 5.90 -12.65
C TYR A 164 2.98 5.01 -11.42
N TRP A 165 3.53 3.78 -11.56
CA TRP A 165 3.41 2.77 -10.53
C TRP A 165 4.12 3.13 -9.22
N ASN A 166 5.35 3.58 -9.27
CA ASN A 166 6.10 4.06 -8.11
C ASN A 166 5.34 5.14 -7.33
N LYS A 167 4.66 6.04 -8.06
CA LYS A 167 3.83 7.07 -7.41
C LYS A 167 2.57 6.49 -6.77
N ILE A 168 1.98 5.44 -7.39
CA ILE A 168 0.85 4.71 -6.80
C ILE A 168 1.30 4.06 -5.49
N GLU A 169 2.44 3.36 -5.46
CA GLU A 169 3.02 2.77 -4.25
C GLU A 169 3.21 3.83 -3.15
N GLN A 170 3.81 4.97 -3.47
CA GLN A 170 3.98 6.09 -2.54
C GLN A 170 2.67 6.72 -2.05
N CYS A 171 1.66 6.81 -2.90
CA CYS A 171 0.36 7.38 -2.53
C CYS A 171 -0.48 6.44 -1.66
N THR A 172 -0.16 5.16 -1.63
CA THR A 172 -0.92 4.12 -0.93
C THR A 172 -0.16 3.54 0.26
N ASP A 173 0.96 4.17 0.67
CA ASP A 173 1.86 3.66 1.72
C ASP A 173 2.29 2.20 1.47
N ASN A 174 2.48 1.83 0.20
CA ASN A 174 2.75 0.48 -0.31
C ASN A 174 1.60 -0.54 -0.11
N GLU A 175 0.43 -0.11 0.40
CA GLU A 175 -0.76 -0.96 0.54
C GLU A 175 -1.60 -1.01 -0.76
N VAL A 176 -0.92 -1.23 -1.89
CA VAL A 176 -1.52 -1.22 -3.23
C VAL A 176 -2.69 -2.21 -3.35
N SER A 177 -2.61 -3.37 -2.70
CA SER A 177 -3.67 -4.37 -2.73
C SER A 177 -5.00 -3.81 -2.20
N LEU A 178 -4.97 -3.13 -1.06
CA LEU A 178 -6.15 -2.52 -0.45
C LEU A 178 -6.68 -1.35 -1.28
N PHE A 179 -5.78 -0.53 -1.80
CA PHE A 179 -6.13 0.55 -2.72
C PHE A 179 -6.86 0.03 -3.97
N VAL A 180 -6.29 -0.97 -4.66
CA VAL A 180 -6.92 -1.53 -5.88
C VAL A 180 -8.26 -2.19 -5.57
N ARG A 181 -8.41 -2.80 -4.39
CA ARG A 181 -9.72 -3.32 -3.93
C ARG A 181 -10.77 -2.21 -3.85
N ASP A 182 -10.42 -1.06 -3.26
CA ASP A 182 -11.33 0.08 -3.14
C ASP A 182 -11.59 0.72 -4.51
N TRP A 183 -10.58 0.83 -5.37
CA TRP A 183 -10.72 1.30 -6.75
C TRP A 183 -11.65 0.40 -7.58
N LEU A 184 -11.49 -0.94 -7.52
CA LEU A 184 -12.41 -1.89 -8.16
C LEU A 184 -13.84 -1.75 -7.61
N SER A 185 -13.97 -1.51 -6.31
CA SER A 185 -15.26 -1.28 -5.67
C SER A 185 -15.98 -0.06 -6.25
N VAL A 186 -15.23 1.00 -6.56
CA VAL A 186 -15.76 2.18 -7.27
C VAL A 186 -16.20 1.82 -8.69
N LYS A 187 -15.34 1.14 -9.44
CA LYS A 187 -15.58 0.85 -10.87
C LYS A 187 -16.71 -0.15 -11.09
N GLN A 188 -16.75 -1.21 -10.29
CA GLN A 188 -17.70 -2.32 -10.50
C GLN A 188 -18.87 -2.33 -9.51
N GLN A 189 -18.83 -1.49 -8.46
CA GLN A 189 -19.83 -1.49 -7.37
C GLN A 189 -19.99 -2.87 -6.70
N VAL A 190 -18.93 -3.64 -6.68
CA VAL A 190 -18.77 -4.91 -5.99
C VAL A 190 -17.42 -4.92 -5.32
N THR A 191 -17.38 -5.19 -4.01
CA THR A 191 -16.12 -5.28 -3.28
C THR A 191 -15.53 -6.68 -3.43
N PRO A 192 -14.39 -6.84 -4.10
CA PRO A 192 -13.77 -8.15 -4.25
C PRO A 192 -13.23 -8.67 -2.91
N ALA A 193 -13.21 -10.00 -2.73
CA ALA A 193 -12.46 -10.62 -1.65
C ALA A 193 -10.95 -10.33 -1.82
N ILE A 194 -10.22 -10.17 -0.71
CA ILE A 194 -8.77 -9.84 -0.73
C ILE A 194 -7.99 -10.81 -1.61
N SER A 195 -8.24 -12.11 -1.50
CA SER A 195 -7.56 -13.15 -2.28
C SER A 195 -7.96 -13.20 -3.76
N ARG A 196 -8.88 -12.35 -4.20
CA ARG A 196 -9.38 -12.33 -5.59
C ARG A 196 -9.18 -10.98 -6.29
N ILE A 197 -8.51 -10.04 -5.65
CA ILE A 197 -8.30 -8.69 -6.19
C ILE A 197 -7.62 -8.77 -7.55
N TYR A 198 -6.54 -9.53 -7.68
CA TYR A 198 -5.81 -9.70 -8.92
C TYR A 198 -6.68 -10.26 -10.06
N TYR A 199 -7.43 -11.34 -9.80
CA TYR A 199 -8.29 -11.93 -10.83
C TYR A 199 -9.42 -11.00 -11.25
N THR A 200 -10.01 -10.27 -10.28
CA THR A 200 -11.06 -9.28 -10.55
C THR A 200 -10.50 -8.11 -11.36
N PHE A 201 -9.30 -7.64 -11.02
CA PHE A 201 -8.61 -6.60 -11.78
C PHE A 201 -8.31 -7.03 -13.21
N LYS A 202 -7.76 -8.20 -13.39
CA LYS A 202 -7.45 -8.79 -14.70
C LYS A 202 -8.71 -8.88 -15.57
N GLN A 203 -9.82 -9.38 -14.99
CA GLN A 203 -11.10 -9.48 -15.69
C GLN A 203 -11.60 -8.08 -16.09
N TYR A 204 -11.56 -7.10 -15.17
CA TYR A 204 -11.94 -5.72 -15.47
C TYR A 204 -11.16 -5.13 -16.65
N VAL A 205 -9.84 -5.30 -16.68
CA VAL A 205 -8.99 -4.80 -17.77
C VAL A 205 -9.36 -5.43 -19.12
N TYR A 206 -9.66 -6.73 -19.14
CA TYR A 206 -10.10 -7.41 -20.38
C TYR A 206 -11.49 -6.97 -20.83
N ASP A 207 -12.42 -6.79 -19.91
CA ASP A 207 -13.80 -6.41 -20.23
C ASP A 207 -13.86 -4.96 -20.76
N GLU A 208 -13.11 -4.04 -20.14
CA GLU A 208 -13.06 -2.63 -20.53
C GLU A 208 -12.13 -2.36 -21.72
N LYS A 209 -11.29 -3.34 -22.11
CA LYS A 209 -10.26 -3.17 -23.15
C LYS A 209 -9.40 -1.92 -22.93
N ALA A 210 -9.07 -1.66 -21.67
CA ALA A 210 -8.36 -0.45 -21.28
C ALA A 210 -6.93 -0.44 -21.82
N GLU A 211 -6.53 0.65 -22.47
CA GLU A 211 -5.14 0.89 -22.84
C GLU A 211 -4.29 1.07 -21.58
N THR A 212 -3.06 0.55 -21.62
CA THR A 212 -2.19 0.48 -20.43
C THR A 212 -1.93 1.86 -19.83
N GLU A 213 -1.68 2.88 -20.64
CA GLU A 213 -1.38 4.21 -20.14
C GLU A 213 -2.62 4.89 -19.51
N ASP A 214 -3.79 4.72 -20.11
CA ASP A 214 -5.05 5.24 -19.58
C ASP A 214 -5.40 4.58 -18.23
N LEU A 215 -5.24 3.27 -18.16
CA LEU A 215 -5.43 2.49 -16.92
C LEU A 215 -4.50 2.98 -15.81
N LEU A 216 -3.21 3.14 -16.10
CA LEU A 216 -2.23 3.61 -15.12
C LEU A 216 -2.48 5.07 -14.70
N SER A 217 -2.91 5.92 -15.62
CA SER A 217 -3.29 7.30 -15.34
C SER A 217 -4.51 7.38 -14.43
N ASP A 218 -5.54 6.57 -14.68
CA ASP A 218 -6.73 6.47 -13.84
C ASP A 218 -6.37 5.95 -12.44
N LEU A 219 -5.61 4.85 -12.35
CA LEU A 219 -5.11 4.33 -11.07
C LEU A 219 -4.33 5.40 -10.28
N LEU A 220 -3.39 6.10 -10.91
CA LEU A 220 -2.63 7.16 -10.24
C LEU A 220 -3.53 8.31 -9.77
N SER A 221 -4.51 8.68 -10.55
CA SER A 221 -5.50 9.71 -10.18
C SER A 221 -6.25 9.31 -8.90
N TYR A 222 -6.74 8.08 -8.82
CA TYR A 222 -7.39 7.55 -7.61
C TYR A 222 -6.41 7.33 -6.46
N ALA A 223 -5.17 6.93 -6.71
CA ALA A 223 -4.15 6.79 -5.68
C ALA A 223 -3.82 8.12 -4.99
N LYS A 224 -3.79 9.22 -5.72
CA LYS A 224 -3.63 10.57 -5.15
C LYS A 224 -4.77 10.92 -4.19
N ARG A 225 -6.02 10.60 -4.56
CA ARG A 225 -7.20 10.77 -3.68
C ARG A 225 -7.13 9.85 -2.46
N TYR A 226 -6.66 8.62 -2.68
CA TYR A 226 -6.46 7.66 -1.60
C TYR A 226 -5.44 8.16 -0.57
N LYS A 227 -4.36 8.82 -1.01
CA LYS A 227 -3.40 9.49 -0.14
C LYS A 227 -4.06 10.56 0.74
N VAL A 228 -4.99 11.33 0.18
CA VAL A 228 -5.78 12.30 0.96
C VAL A 228 -6.60 11.59 2.05
N LEU A 229 -7.21 10.44 1.75
CA LEU A 229 -7.95 9.65 2.73
C LEU A 229 -7.05 9.05 3.82
N LEU A 230 -5.78 8.77 3.53
CA LEU A 230 -4.83 8.25 4.52
C LEU A 230 -4.28 9.37 5.43
N HIS A 231 -3.91 10.51 4.86
CA HIS A 231 -3.09 11.53 5.55
C HIS A 231 -3.75 12.89 5.67
N GLY A 232 -4.87 13.10 4.99
CA GLY A 232 -5.51 14.41 4.88
C GLY A 232 -4.94 15.28 3.76
N ASP A 233 -5.69 16.33 3.42
CA ASP A 233 -5.22 17.43 2.57
C ASP A 233 -4.77 18.57 3.48
N ARG A 234 -3.49 18.90 3.47
CA ARG A 234 -2.88 19.93 4.33
C ARG A 234 -3.46 21.34 4.14
N CYS A 235 -4.27 21.56 3.11
CA CYS A 235 -4.86 22.85 2.77
C CYS A 235 -6.15 23.15 3.55
N ASN A 236 -6.87 22.14 4.08
CA ASN A 236 -8.13 22.34 4.83
C ASN A 236 -8.10 21.66 6.21
N LYS A 237 -8.03 22.48 7.28
CA LYS A 237 -7.91 21.96 8.65
C LYS A 237 -9.13 21.14 9.09
N ASN A 238 -10.34 21.57 8.74
CA ASN A 238 -11.57 20.89 9.16
C ASN A 238 -11.71 19.51 8.49
N LEU A 239 -11.41 19.44 7.19
CA LEU A 239 -11.41 18.19 6.45
C LEU A 239 -10.34 17.24 7.01
N ASN A 240 -9.11 17.74 7.22
CA ASN A 240 -8.02 16.94 7.76
C ASN A 240 -8.33 16.37 9.15
N ALA A 241 -8.90 17.19 10.03
CA ALA A 241 -9.34 16.75 11.35
C ALA A 241 -10.43 15.67 11.26
N CYS A 242 -11.39 15.82 10.33
CA CYS A 242 -12.44 14.83 10.10
C CYS A 242 -11.85 13.51 9.56
N ILE A 243 -10.93 13.58 8.58
CA ILE A 243 -10.23 12.40 8.03
C ILE A 243 -9.45 11.66 9.13
N ALA A 244 -8.70 12.40 9.95
CA ALA A 244 -7.96 11.81 11.07
C ALA A 244 -8.90 11.06 12.05
N ARG A 245 -10.05 11.64 12.39
CA ARG A 245 -11.03 10.99 13.26
C ARG A 245 -11.69 9.77 12.61
N LEU A 246 -12.01 9.84 11.31
CA LEU A 246 -12.55 8.69 10.56
C LEU A 246 -11.54 7.54 10.48
N ASN A 247 -10.26 7.84 10.29
CA ASN A 247 -9.19 6.83 10.28
C ASN A 247 -9.03 6.16 11.64
N ARG A 248 -9.21 6.89 12.74
CA ARG A 248 -9.22 6.33 14.10
C ARG A 248 -10.37 5.35 14.33
N LEU A 249 -11.52 5.59 13.72
CA LEU A 249 -12.66 4.66 13.76
C LEU A 249 -12.43 3.40 12.91
N GLU A 250 -11.32 3.34 12.13
CA GLU A 250 -10.95 2.26 11.20
C GLU A 250 -12.09 1.83 10.25
N THR A 251 -12.93 2.76 9.87
CA THR A 251 -14.06 2.49 8.98
C THR A 251 -13.63 2.61 7.52
N THR A 252 -12.96 1.58 7.01
CA THR A 252 -12.45 1.56 5.62
C THR A 252 -13.57 1.42 4.57
N VAL A 253 -14.75 0.95 4.96
CA VAL A 253 -15.89 0.74 4.05
C VAL A 253 -16.42 2.03 3.40
N THR A 254 -16.07 3.20 3.93
CA THR A 254 -16.42 4.50 3.37
C THR A 254 -15.52 4.94 2.22
N ARG A 255 -14.33 4.33 2.08
CA ARG A 255 -13.32 4.76 1.11
C ARG A 255 -13.80 4.79 -0.33
N PRO A 256 -14.50 3.76 -0.86
CA PRO A 256 -15.02 3.83 -2.22
C PRO A 256 -15.92 5.05 -2.47
N PHE A 257 -16.79 5.38 -1.53
CA PHE A 257 -17.63 6.57 -1.61
C PHE A 257 -16.82 7.87 -1.56
N PHE A 258 -15.89 7.97 -0.64
CA PHE A 258 -15.05 9.16 -0.51
C PHE A 258 -14.12 9.37 -1.70
N LEU A 259 -13.66 8.32 -2.36
CA LEU A 259 -12.91 8.42 -3.62
C LEU A 259 -13.73 9.11 -4.71
N GLU A 260 -15.04 8.81 -4.81
CA GLU A 260 -15.95 9.49 -5.74
C GLU A 260 -16.22 10.94 -5.32
N VAL A 261 -16.37 11.22 -4.03
CA VAL A 261 -16.53 12.60 -3.54
C VAL A 261 -15.30 13.45 -3.87
N LEU A 262 -14.09 12.90 -3.68
CA LEU A 262 -12.86 13.59 -4.04
C LEU A 262 -12.67 13.71 -5.55
N ARG A 263 -13.19 12.76 -6.36
CA ARG A 263 -13.24 12.90 -7.82
C ARG A 263 -14.10 14.09 -8.21
N LEU A 264 -15.30 14.22 -7.63
CA LEU A 264 -16.18 15.35 -7.89
C LEU A 264 -15.55 16.71 -7.51
N TYR A 265 -14.74 16.72 -6.45
CA TYR A 265 -13.98 17.91 -6.08
C TYR A 265 -12.91 18.25 -7.12
N ASP A 266 -12.13 17.28 -7.58
CA ASP A 266 -11.11 17.47 -8.61
C ASP A 266 -11.75 17.95 -9.93
N ASP A 267 -12.94 17.44 -10.27
CA ASP A 267 -13.75 17.81 -11.43
C ASP A 267 -14.46 19.16 -11.25
N ARG A 268 -14.23 19.87 -10.12
CA ARG A 268 -14.86 21.16 -9.76
C ARG A 268 -16.38 21.13 -9.68
N LYS A 269 -16.96 19.97 -9.43
CA LYS A 269 -18.40 19.79 -9.20
C LYS A 269 -18.79 19.96 -7.74
N LEU A 270 -17.83 19.85 -6.83
CA LEU A 270 -17.98 20.12 -5.41
C LEU A 270 -16.94 21.14 -4.97
N THR A 271 -17.34 22.01 -4.05
CA THR A 271 -16.45 22.90 -3.30
C THR A 271 -15.82 22.15 -2.12
N ILE A 272 -14.74 22.66 -1.54
CA ILE A 272 -14.10 22.08 -0.38
C ILE A 272 -15.02 22.06 0.86
N ASP A 273 -15.91 23.05 1.00
CA ASP A 273 -16.88 23.12 2.08
C ASP A 273 -17.98 22.04 1.93
N GLU A 274 -18.39 21.75 0.72
CA GLU A 274 -19.33 20.67 0.41
C GLU A 274 -18.68 19.30 0.69
N VAL A 275 -17.45 19.09 0.26
CA VAL A 275 -16.67 17.89 0.62
C VAL A 275 -16.59 17.73 2.14
N THR A 276 -16.20 18.80 2.84
CA THR A 276 -16.10 18.80 4.30
C THR A 276 -17.45 18.45 4.95
N THR A 277 -18.55 19.00 4.42
CA THR A 277 -19.92 18.71 4.90
C THR A 277 -20.27 17.23 4.72
N ILE A 278 -19.91 16.62 3.58
CA ILE A 278 -20.15 15.20 3.32
C ILE A 278 -19.37 14.32 4.30
N PHE A 279 -18.09 14.64 4.53
CA PHE A 279 -17.24 13.90 5.47
C PHE A 279 -17.76 14.00 6.92
N LEU A 280 -18.07 15.21 7.39
CA LEU A 280 -18.62 15.44 8.73
C LEU A 280 -19.99 14.77 8.94
N THR A 281 -20.85 14.80 7.91
CA THR A 281 -22.16 14.11 7.99
C THR A 281 -21.97 12.59 8.04
N THR A 282 -21.00 12.06 7.29
CA THR A 282 -20.65 10.63 7.34
C THR A 282 -20.06 10.25 8.69
N GLU A 283 -19.16 11.06 9.25
CA GLU A 283 -18.62 10.87 10.60
C GLU A 283 -19.75 10.83 11.64
N THR A 284 -20.67 11.79 11.57
CA THR A 284 -21.86 11.87 12.46
C THR A 284 -22.73 10.61 12.33
N TYR A 285 -22.98 10.16 11.11
CA TYR A 285 -23.76 8.94 10.85
C TYR A 285 -23.11 7.71 11.48
N LEU A 286 -21.81 7.50 11.26
CA LEU A 286 -21.07 6.37 11.81
C LEU A 286 -21.04 6.41 13.35
N PHE A 287 -20.78 7.59 13.91
CA PHE A 287 -20.72 7.77 15.35
C PHE A 287 -22.06 7.52 16.03
N ARG A 288 -23.15 8.12 15.53
CA ARG A 288 -24.50 7.88 16.07
C ARG A 288 -24.88 6.40 16.02
N ARG A 289 -24.55 5.72 14.92
CA ARG A 289 -24.80 4.27 14.78
C ARG A 289 -24.02 3.45 15.80
N SER A 290 -22.76 3.81 16.06
CA SER A 290 -21.94 3.15 17.08
C SER A 290 -22.51 3.31 18.48
N ILE A 291 -23.01 4.49 18.82
CA ILE A 291 -23.65 4.75 20.12
C ILE A 291 -24.97 3.99 20.24
N CYS A 292 -25.79 3.97 19.20
CA CYS A 292 -27.07 3.26 19.16
C CYS A 292 -26.94 1.73 18.94
N ASP A 293 -25.73 1.20 18.95
CA ASP A 293 -25.42 -0.22 18.80
C ASP A 293 -25.97 -0.84 17.50
N LEU A 294 -25.99 -0.06 16.42
CA LEU A 294 -26.46 -0.53 15.13
C LEU A 294 -25.40 -1.41 14.44
N PRO A 295 -25.78 -2.53 13.82
CA PRO A 295 -24.84 -3.45 13.21
C PRO A 295 -24.07 -2.81 12.06
N THR A 296 -22.76 -3.11 11.93
CA THR A 296 -21.86 -2.54 10.93
C THR A 296 -21.94 -3.24 9.58
N ASN A 297 -22.50 -4.45 9.50
CA ASN A 297 -22.55 -5.28 8.28
C ASN A 297 -23.29 -4.62 7.12
N THR A 298 -24.20 -3.68 7.39
CA THR A 298 -24.93 -2.92 6.37
C THR A 298 -24.12 -1.80 5.74
N LEU A 299 -23.08 -1.30 6.44
CA LEU A 299 -22.31 -0.13 6.01
C LEU A 299 -21.60 -0.36 4.69
N ASN A 300 -21.03 -1.55 4.49
CA ASN A 300 -20.33 -1.88 3.24
C ASN A 300 -21.25 -1.68 2.01
N LYS A 301 -22.46 -2.21 2.07
CA LYS A 301 -23.43 -2.07 0.97
C LYS A 301 -23.87 -0.62 0.78
N ILE A 302 -24.07 0.11 1.88
CA ILE A 302 -24.48 1.53 1.84
C ILE A 302 -23.44 2.36 1.10
N PHE A 303 -22.20 2.36 1.55
CA PHE A 303 -21.16 3.20 0.98
C PHE A 303 -20.71 2.76 -0.42
N LEU A 304 -20.84 1.47 -0.72
CA LEU A 304 -20.55 0.95 -2.05
C LEU A 304 -21.49 1.51 -3.12
N THR A 305 -22.79 1.68 -2.79
CA THR A 305 -23.80 2.14 -3.76
C THR A 305 -24.19 3.60 -3.60
N LEU A 306 -23.70 4.30 -2.55
CA LEU A 306 -24.20 5.61 -2.17
C LEU A 306 -24.09 6.65 -3.28
N HIS A 307 -22.95 6.73 -3.97
CA HIS A 307 -22.78 7.63 -5.12
C HIS A 307 -23.82 7.35 -6.22
N LYS A 308 -23.99 6.08 -6.58
CA LYS A 308 -25.00 5.69 -7.57
C LYS A 308 -26.44 5.99 -7.13
N ASP A 309 -26.73 5.75 -5.84
CA ASP A 309 -28.06 6.05 -5.29
C ASP A 309 -28.36 7.56 -5.35
N ILE A 310 -27.34 8.41 -5.12
CA ILE A 310 -27.43 9.86 -5.23
C ILE A 310 -27.72 10.29 -6.67
N VAL A 311 -26.90 9.83 -7.61
CA VAL A 311 -27.05 10.18 -9.03
C VAL A 311 -28.38 9.66 -9.59
N ARG A 312 -28.87 8.52 -9.13
CA ARG A 312 -30.14 7.93 -9.60
C ARG A 312 -31.36 8.80 -9.32
N LEU A 313 -31.31 9.74 -8.37
CA LEU A 313 -32.47 10.56 -8.02
C LEU A 313 -32.98 11.40 -9.19
N ASP A 314 -32.08 11.92 -9.99
CA ASP A 314 -32.41 12.77 -11.16
C ASP A 314 -31.49 12.57 -12.38
N GLY A 315 -30.53 11.63 -12.29
CA GLY A 315 -29.56 11.34 -13.36
C GLY A 315 -28.37 12.31 -13.42
N THR A 316 -28.25 13.25 -12.47
CA THR A 316 -27.17 14.27 -12.45
C THR A 316 -26.34 14.22 -11.17
N GLU A 317 -25.19 14.90 -11.20
CA GLU A 317 -24.35 15.14 -10.02
C GLU A 317 -24.60 16.52 -9.40
N ASP A 318 -25.59 17.30 -9.90
CA ASP A 318 -25.96 18.60 -9.35
C ASP A 318 -26.61 18.45 -7.96
N ASP A 319 -26.57 19.50 -7.14
CA ASP A 319 -27.10 19.51 -5.77
C ASP A 319 -26.69 18.30 -4.93
N TYR A 320 -25.46 17.82 -5.15
CA TYR A 320 -24.96 16.55 -4.61
C TYR A 320 -25.10 16.42 -3.10
N VAL A 321 -24.80 17.49 -2.33
CA VAL A 321 -24.90 17.49 -0.85
C VAL A 321 -26.34 17.32 -0.38
N ALA A 322 -27.29 17.98 -1.03
CA ALA A 322 -28.70 17.85 -0.69
C ALA A 322 -29.20 16.42 -0.96
N LYS A 323 -28.89 15.89 -2.13
CA LYS A 323 -29.19 14.49 -2.51
C LYS A 323 -28.52 13.48 -1.59
N PHE A 324 -27.25 13.69 -1.24
CA PHE A 324 -26.52 12.84 -0.29
C PHE A 324 -27.24 12.77 1.07
N LYS A 325 -27.60 13.93 1.62
CA LYS A 325 -28.35 14.01 2.88
C LYS A 325 -29.70 13.29 2.78
N TYR A 326 -30.43 13.54 1.69
CA TYR A 326 -31.71 12.90 1.44
C TYR A 326 -31.58 11.36 1.38
N VAL A 327 -30.65 10.84 0.60
CA VAL A 327 -30.43 9.39 0.48
C VAL A 327 -30.04 8.77 1.81
N LEU A 328 -29.16 9.44 2.58
CA LEU A 328 -28.69 8.92 3.86
C LEU A 328 -29.82 8.92 4.91
N LEU A 329 -30.62 9.99 4.99
CA LEU A 329 -31.75 10.13 5.90
C LEU A 329 -32.94 9.23 5.53
N SER A 330 -33.07 8.87 4.25
CA SER A 330 -34.14 7.97 3.78
C SER A 330 -33.92 6.50 4.14
N LYS A 331 -32.69 6.13 4.58
CA LYS A 331 -32.39 4.75 5.01
C LYS A 331 -33.22 4.37 6.24
N LYS A 332 -33.70 3.13 6.26
CA LYS A 332 -34.61 2.64 7.32
C LYS A 332 -33.98 1.47 8.09
N GLU A 333 -34.62 1.05 9.16
CA GLU A 333 -34.25 -0.13 9.96
C GLU A 333 -32.77 -0.11 10.39
N ARG A 334 -32.04 -1.18 10.08
CA ARG A 334 -30.63 -1.34 10.44
C ARG A 334 -29.70 -0.39 9.71
N ALA A 335 -30.15 0.25 8.63
CA ALA A 335 -29.39 1.24 7.85
C ALA A 335 -29.71 2.69 8.21
N ARG A 336 -30.69 2.92 9.11
CA ARG A 336 -31.18 4.25 9.45
C ARG A 336 -30.10 5.19 9.97
N PHE A 337 -30.30 6.47 9.75
CA PHE A 337 -29.59 7.54 10.46
C PHE A 337 -30.30 7.76 11.81
N PRO A 338 -29.66 7.51 12.97
CA PRO A 338 -30.29 7.70 14.26
C PRO A 338 -30.71 9.15 14.48
N SER A 339 -31.95 9.36 14.94
CA SER A 339 -32.46 10.68 15.27
C SER A 339 -31.80 11.28 16.51
N ASP A 340 -31.99 12.57 16.75
CA ASP A 340 -31.41 13.23 17.92
C ASP A 340 -31.92 12.64 19.24
N ASN A 341 -33.22 12.31 19.34
CA ASN A 341 -33.78 11.68 20.51
C ASN A 341 -33.23 10.28 20.74
N GLU A 342 -33.20 9.45 19.70
CA GLU A 342 -32.63 8.09 19.76
C GLU A 342 -31.16 8.15 20.20
N PHE A 343 -30.38 9.06 19.62
CA PHE A 343 -28.98 9.22 19.96
C PHE A 343 -28.81 9.70 21.42
N ALA A 344 -29.58 10.69 21.87
CA ALA A 344 -29.49 11.23 23.23
C ALA A 344 -29.81 10.16 24.29
N GLU A 345 -30.88 9.39 24.09
CA GLU A 345 -31.25 8.29 24.98
C GLU A 345 -30.19 7.20 25.03
N ALA A 346 -29.71 6.80 23.86
CA ALA A 346 -28.65 5.81 23.76
C ALA A 346 -27.34 6.29 24.39
N PHE A 347 -26.95 7.55 24.16
CA PHE A 347 -25.73 8.13 24.72
C PHE A 347 -25.77 8.23 26.24
N ALA A 348 -26.93 8.62 26.82
CA ALA A 348 -27.12 8.73 28.27
C ALA A 348 -27.00 7.38 29.01
N SER A 349 -27.32 6.26 28.33
CA SER A 349 -27.31 4.92 28.92
C SER A 349 -26.11 4.07 28.48
N ARG A 350 -25.33 4.51 27.46
CA ARG A 350 -24.23 3.72 26.89
C ARG A 350 -23.07 3.55 27.86
N GLN A 351 -22.69 2.32 28.11
CA GLN A 351 -21.49 2.01 28.88
C GLN A 351 -20.24 2.18 27.99
N ILE A 352 -19.72 3.41 27.92
CA ILE A 352 -18.60 3.80 27.03
C ILE A 352 -17.39 2.90 27.22
N TYR A 353 -17.09 2.50 28.47
CA TYR A 353 -15.93 1.62 28.77
C TYR A 353 -16.05 0.19 28.22
N GLN A 354 -17.25 -0.25 27.88
CA GLN A 354 -17.50 -1.57 27.24
C GLN A 354 -17.44 -1.50 25.71
N MET A 355 -17.37 -0.32 25.12
CA MET A 355 -17.16 -0.18 23.69
C MET A 355 -15.78 -0.70 23.28
N ASN A 356 -15.61 -1.05 22.00
CA ASN A 356 -14.27 -1.36 21.49
C ASN A 356 -13.33 -0.17 21.74
N SER A 357 -12.03 -0.44 21.90
CA SER A 357 -11.04 0.55 22.33
C SER A 357 -11.04 1.80 21.44
N LYS A 358 -11.23 1.67 20.14
CA LYS A 358 -11.21 2.76 19.16
C LYS A 358 -12.40 3.70 19.31
N ASN A 359 -13.60 3.15 19.38
CA ASN A 359 -14.81 3.94 19.61
C ASN A 359 -14.78 4.62 20.98
N LYS A 360 -14.27 3.93 22.00
CA LYS A 360 -14.09 4.50 23.33
C LYS A 360 -13.14 5.70 23.33
N VAL A 361 -11.95 5.55 22.74
CA VAL A 361 -10.98 6.65 22.65
C VAL A 361 -11.56 7.81 21.84
N TYR A 362 -12.24 7.53 20.73
CA TYR A 362 -12.91 8.56 19.93
C TYR A 362 -13.91 9.38 20.77
N VAL A 363 -14.79 8.71 21.54
CA VAL A 363 -15.77 9.41 22.41
C VAL A 363 -15.06 10.27 23.43
N LEU A 364 -14.08 9.72 24.15
CA LEU A 364 -13.36 10.43 25.21
C LEU A 364 -12.61 11.65 24.66
N GLU A 365 -11.95 11.50 23.52
CA GLU A 365 -11.25 12.61 22.86
C GLU A 365 -12.22 13.72 22.42
N ARG A 366 -13.38 13.35 21.86
CA ARG A 366 -14.40 14.34 21.47
C ARG A 366 -14.98 15.08 22.67
N LEU A 367 -15.17 14.41 23.80
CA LEU A 367 -15.64 15.04 25.04
C LEU A 367 -14.59 15.95 25.67
N GLU A 368 -13.33 15.49 25.73
CA GLU A 368 -12.22 16.27 26.32
C GLU A 368 -11.92 17.53 25.51
N ASN A 369 -12.01 17.44 24.18
CA ASN A 369 -11.73 18.55 23.27
C ASN A 369 -12.97 19.44 23.00
N TYR A 370 -14.10 19.14 23.61
CA TYR A 370 -15.29 19.97 23.43
C TYR A 370 -15.14 21.36 24.09
N GLY A 371 -15.17 22.39 23.25
CA GLY A 371 -15.04 23.78 23.73
C GLY A 371 -13.62 24.20 24.15
N THR A 372 -12.60 23.39 23.87
CA THR A 372 -11.20 23.77 24.11
C THR A 372 -10.61 24.52 22.91
N ILE A 373 -9.61 25.37 23.18
CA ILE A 373 -8.89 26.14 22.14
C ILE A 373 -7.82 25.26 21.46
N GLU A 374 -7.23 24.30 22.20
CA GLU A 374 -6.20 23.38 21.72
C GLU A 374 -6.72 21.95 21.80
N ASP A 375 -6.66 21.23 20.69
CA ASP A 375 -7.00 19.81 20.63
C ASP A 375 -5.90 18.98 21.30
N LYS A 376 -6.26 18.22 22.33
CA LYS A 376 -5.39 17.25 22.99
C LYS A 376 -5.49 15.92 22.23
N ASP A 377 -4.36 15.37 21.84
CA ASP A 377 -4.29 14.03 21.27
C ASP A 377 -4.29 12.97 22.38
N ILE A 378 -5.47 12.46 22.69
CA ILE A 378 -5.64 11.38 23.69
C ILE A 378 -5.30 10.02 23.08
N TYR A 379 -5.36 9.90 21.77
CA TYR A 379 -5.10 8.62 21.06
C TYR A 379 -3.64 8.18 21.20
N SER A 380 -2.69 9.10 21.14
CA SER A 380 -1.27 8.80 21.33
C SER A 380 -0.87 8.62 22.80
N ALA A 381 -1.75 8.97 23.75
CA ALA A 381 -1.51 8.83 25.18
C ALA A 381 -2.08 7.53 25.78
N CYS A 382 -2.86 6.76 25.03
CA CYS A 382 -3.43 5.46 25.40
C CYS A 382 -2.74 4.32 24.70
#